data_51ac574d0e4cc59a6266218d4bea16da
#
_entry.id   51ac574d0e4cc59a6266218d4bea16da
#
_cell.length_a   1.000
_cell.length_b   1.000
_cell.length_c   1.000
_cell.angle_alpha   90.00
_cell.angle_beta   90.00
_cell.angle_gamma   90.00
#
_symmetry.space_group_name_H-M   'P 1'
#
loop_
_entity.id
_entity.type
_entity.pdbx_description
1 polymer ?
#
loop_
_entity_poly.entity_id
_entity_poly.type
_entity_poly.pdbx_seq_one_letter_code
_entity_poly.pdbx_strand_id
1 'polypeptide(L)'
;MTFKNLLPFFTIMLLLFASCEHNENLQEEQLIIDEAIDQTNTELAFQNDNGTIHELYYGSTKLTVEKINNTYVLGGDMIFELDQLTTEPTFFPAPSVSHKGKSVGRTGGRWPNNTVYYVISSSLPNQQRVFDAINHWQSKTAVKFVQRTNQTDFVFFTPGAGCSSNVGRIGGQQNITLASGCTAGSVIHEIGHAVGLWHEQSRADRDNFITVNFGNIEAGREFNFYTYGQQGQDGREYTSTLDFNSIMLYSSYAFSRNGQPTILRKNGTTYTANRSGLSSGDITGINEMYPDTTTTGTTYDCNNVPAWGSRTFSKGELVTYQGKLYRIADPGYWNYIGVCGAVTPVDICAGVPEFNRYRYYNSGDKVTYQGTLYQRTNTGWNNLGSCN
;
A
#
# COMPACT_ATOMS: atom_id res chain seq x y z
N MET A 1 9.86 43.02 -87.26
CA MET A 1 8.69 43.37 -86.43
C MET A 1 8.56 42.33 -85.35
N THR A 2 8.85 42.70 -84.17
CA THR A 2 9.03 41.83 -82.95
C THR A 2 7.78 41.74 -82.17
N PHE A 3 7.30 40.53 -81.88
CA PHE A 3 6.29 40.30 -80.87
C PHE A 3 6.88 39.61 -79.68
N LYS A 4 6.78 40.24 -78.49
CA LYS A 4 7.19 39.72 -77.19
C LYS A 4 6.11 38.82 -76.68
N ASN A 5 6.46 37.59 -76.29
CA ASN A 5 5.58 36.68 -75.53
C ASN A 5 5.71 36.96 -74.02
N LEU A 6 4.62 37.26 -73.35
CA LEU A 6 4.47 37.26 -71.93
C LEU A 6 4.02 35.85 -71.51
N LEU A 7 4.76 35.21 -70.59
CA LEU A 7 4.33 34.03 -69.83
C LEU A 7 3.67 34.50 -68.54
N PRO A 8 2.56 33.93 -68.11
CA PRO A 8 2.03 34.16 -66.75
C PRO A 8 2.67 33.18 -65.76
N PHE A 9 3.07 33.74 -64.62
CA PHE A 9 3.51 33.04 -63.45
C PHE A 9 2.29 32.27 -62.83
N PHE A 10 2.36 30.95 -62.81
CA PHE A 10 1.53 30.11 -61.96
C PHE A 10 2.41 29.65 -60.76
N THR A 11 2.29 30.33 -59.64
CA THR A 11 2.96 29.97 -58.42
C THR A 11 2.19 28.81 -57.80
N ILE A 12 2.89 27.69 -57.68
CA ILE A 12 2.47 26.46 -56.99
C ILE A 12 2.31 26.75 -55.50
N MET A 13 1.09 26.64 -55.03
CA MET A 13 0.78 26.54 -53.60
C MET A 13 0.45 25.07 -53.29
N LEU A 14 1.49 24.30 -53.11
CA LEU A 14 1.38 22.90 -52.62
C LEU A 14 2.52 22.65 -51.67
N LEU A 15 2.24 22.76 -50.35
CA LEU A 15 3.02 22.19 -49.26
C LEU A 15 2.49 22.68 -47.90
N LEU A 16 1.42 22.10 -47.44
CA LEU A 16 1.01 22.15 -45.99
C LEU A 16 0.03 21.02 -45.61
N PHE A 17 0.26 19.77 -46.05
CA PHE A 17 -0.54 18.62 -45.55
C PHE A 17 0.30 17.45 -45.07
N ALA A 18 1.64 17.59 -44.94
CA ALA A 18 2.50 16.49 -44.53
C ALA A 18 2.87 16.51 -43.03
N SER A 19 2.29 17.45 -42.24
CA SER A 19 2.70 17.61 -40.83
C SER A 19 1.75 16.96 -39.80
N CYS A 20 0.54 16.53 -40.19
CA CYS A 20 -0.38 15.90 -39.25
C CYS A 20 -0.25 14.37 -39.17
N GLU A 21 0.02 13.69 -40.29
CA GLU A 21 0.18 12.21 -40.29
C GLU A 21 1.38 11.72 -39.50
N HIS A 22 2.46 12.52 -39.45
CA HIS A 22 3.67 12.10 -38.71
C HIS A 22 3.50 12.19 -37.17
N ASN A 23 2.66 13.11 -36.67
CA ASN A 23 2.37 13.22 -35.24
C ASN A 23 1.36 12.16 -34.75
N GLU A 24 0.41 11.74 -35.56
CA GLU A 24 -0.55 10.68 -35.20
C GLU A 24 0.15 9.33 -35.12
N ASN A 25 1.04 9.01 -36.08
CA ASN A 25 1.84 7.79 -36.03
C ASN A 25 2.80 7.72 -34.82
N LEU A 26 3.40 8.85 -34.41
CA LEU A 26 4.26 8.88 -33.22
C LEU A 26 3.46 8.72 -31.92
N GLN A 27 2.22 9.22 -31.87
CA GLN A 27 1.34 9.01 -30.72
C GLN A 27 0.82 7.57 -30.66
N GLU A 28 0.52 6.97 -31.81
CA GLU A 28 0.07 5.58 -31.88
C GLU A 28 1.21 4.60 -31.58
N GLU A 29 2.43 4.85 -32.08
CA GLU A 29 3.63 4.09 -31.69
C GLU A 29 3.98 4.26 -30.21
N GLN A 30 3.85 5.46 -29.64
CA GLN A 30 4.08 5.70 -28.22
C GLN A 30 3.01 5.01 -27.36
N LEU A 31 1.75 5.03 -27.75
CA LEU A 31 0.68 4.28 -27.09
C LEU A 31 0.91 2.77 -27.14
N ILE A 32 1.36 2.25 -28.29
CA ILE A 32 1.70 0.82 -28.46
C ILE A 32 2.91 0.45 -27.61
N ILE A 33 3.91 1.33 -27.51
CA ILE A 33 5.08 1.13 -26.65
C ILE A 33 4.69 1.22 -25.19
N ASP A 34 3.86 2.17 -24.80
CA ASP A 34 3.35 2.31 -23.42
C ASP A 34 2.44 1.12 -23.03
N GLU A 35 1.56 0.63 -23.93
CA GLU A 35 0.81 -0.61 -23.71
C GLU A 35 1.72 -1.85 -23.64
N ALA A 36 2.75 -1.94 -24.48
CA ALA A 36 3.71 -3.05 -24.45
C ALA A 36 4.58 -3.04 -23.18
N ILE A 37 4.95 -1.86 -22.67
CA ILE A 37 5.67 -1.69 -21.40
C ILE A 37 4.76 -2.08 -20.23
N ASP A 38 3.47 -1.76 -20.29
CA ASP A 38 2.49 -2.11 -19.25
C ASP A 38 2.17 -3.61 -19.21
N GLN A 39 2.30 -4.32 -20.34
CA GLN A 39 2.12 -5.78 -20.40
C GLN A 39 3.23 -6.56 -19.69
N THR A 40 4.40 -5.96 -19.45
CA THR A 40 5.57 -6.60 -18.82
C THR A 40 5.84 -6.12 -17.39
N ASN A 41 5.00 -5.23 -16.84
CA ASN A 41 5.19 -4.65 -15.49
C ASN A 41 4.81 -5.64 -14.37
N THR A 42 5.53 -6.76 -14.34
CA THR A 42 5.62 -7.60 -13.15
C THR A 42 6.95 -7.31 -12.50
N GLU A 43 6.95 -6.93 -11.24
CA GLU A 43 8.18 -6.80 -10.46
C GLU A 43 8.85 -8.19 -10.43
N LEU A 44 10.14 -8.22 -10.75
CA LEU A 44 10.94 -9.45 -10.72
C LEU A 44 12.25 -9.17 -9.98
N ALA A 45 12.59 -10.03 -9.05
CA ALA A 45 13.87 -10.00 -8.35
C ALA A 45 15.05 -10.20 -9.32
N PHE A 46 14.84 -11.01 -10.35
CA PHE A 46 15.80 -11.33 -11.39
C PHE A 46 15.12 -11.31 -12.77
N GLN A 47 15.35 -10.26 -13.52
CA GLN A 47 14.64 -10.02 -14.80
C GLN A 47 15.03 -10.97 -15.93
N ASN A 48 16.30 -11.46 -15.92
CA ASN A 48 16.86 -12.22 -17.01
C ASN A 48 17.33 -13.63 -16.62
N ASP A 49 17.14 -14.02 -15.37
CA ASP A 49 17.62 -15.29 -14.85
C ASP A 49 16.46 -16.26 -14.59
N ASN A 50 16.63 -17.50 -14.99
CA ASN A 50 15.76 -18.60 -14.62
C ASN A 50 16.47 -19.47 -13.59
N GLY A 51 15.74 -19.83 -12.55
CA GLY A 51 16.23 -20.68 -11.47
C GLY A 51 15.77 -22.11 -11.56
N THR A 52 15.95 -22.82 -10.48
CA THR A 52 15.44 -24.18 -10.27
C THR A 52 14.28 -24.16 -9.28
N ILE A 53 13.24 -24.94 -9.56
CA ILE A 53 12.06 -25.03 -8.68
C ILE A 53 12.33 -26.00 -7.55
N HIS A 54 12.03 -25.57 -6.33
CA HIS A 54 12.20 -26.32 -5.10
C HIS A 54 10.91 -26.36 -4.31
N GLU A 55 10.64 -27.50 -3.66
CA GLU A 55 9.63 -27.64 -2.63
C GLU A 55 10.33 -27.63 -1.27
N LEU A 56 10.07 -26.62 -0.47
CA LEU A 56 10.69 -26.39 0.84
C LEU A 56 9.62 -26.04 1.87
N TYR A 57 10.00 -26.03 3.14
CA TYR A 57 9.08 -25.70 4.22
C TYR A 57 9.42 -24.35 4.84
N TYR A 58 8.39 -23.51 4.97
CA TYR A 58 8.39 -22.33 5.82
C TYR A 58 7.60 -22.66 7.09
N GLY A 59 8.30 -22.98 8.17
CA GLY A 59 7.68 -23.58 9.35
C GLY A 59 7.13 -24.98 9.04
N SER A 60 5.84 -25.20 9.29
CA SER A 60 5.16 -26.46 8.95
C SER A 60 4.57 -26.47 7.55
N THR A 61 4.68 -25.37 6.81
CA THR A 61 4.02 -25.15 5.54
C THR A 61 4.93 -25.41 4.36
N LYS A 62 4.49 -26.24 3.42
CA LYS A 62 5.20 -26.54 2.19
C LYS A 62 5.00 -25.43 1.17
N LEU A 63 6.09 -24.83 0.68
CA LEU A 63 6.13 -23.82 -0.36
C LEU A 63 6.77 -24.38 -1.62
N THR A 64 6.31 -23.93 -2.78
CA THR A 64 7.04 -24.04 -4.04
C THR A 64 7.72 -22.70 -4.30
N VAL A 65 9.03 -22.69 -4.43
CA VAL A 65 9.86 -21.51 -4.62
C VAL A 65 10.85 -21.72 -5.76
N GLU A 66 11.29 -20.65 -6.38
CA GLU A 66 12.36 -20.69 -7.36
C GLU A 66 13.67 -20.28 -6.71
N LYS A 67 14.73 -21.05 -6.92
CA LYS A 67 16.08 -20.73 -6.48
C LYS A 67 16.87 -20.12 -7.63
N ILE A 68 17.21 -18.84 -7.50
CA ILE A 68 18.03 -18.09 -8.46
C ILE A 68 19.22 -17.49 -7.68
N ASN A 69 20.45 -17.70 -8.17
CA ASN A 69 21.67 -17.09 -7.59
C ASN A 69 21.75 -17.24 -6.05
N ASN A 70 21.42 -18.40 -5.52
CA ASN A 70 21.39 -18.71 -4.09
C ASN A 70 20.32 -17.95 -3.27
N THR A 71 19.30 -17.41 -3.93
CA THR A 71 18.14 -16.73 -3.33
C THR A 71 16.89 -17.50 -3.63
N TYR A 72 15.98 -17.64 -2.69
CA TYR A 72 14.67 -18.22 -2.91
C TYR A 72 13.64 -17.12 -3.20
N VAL A 73 12.93 -17.28 -4.31
CA VAL A 73 11.96 -16.31 -4.82
C VAL A 73 10.58 -16.95 -4.92
N LEU A 74 9.56 -16.22 -4.47
CA LEU A 74 8.15 -16.56 -4.62
C LEU A 74 7.44 -15.36 -5.23
N GLY A 75 6.49 -15.60 -6.14
CA GLY A 75 5.73 -14.51 -6.75
C GLY A 75 6.60 -13.54 -7.57
N GLY A 76 7.78 -13.96 -8.02
CA GLY A 76 8.69 -13.16 -8.84
C GLY A 76 9.56 -12.17 -8.09
N ASP A 77 9.14 -11.62 -6.94
CA ASP A 77 9.76 -10.51 -6.23
C ASP A 77 9.83 -10.68 -4.70
N MET A 78 9.10 -11.65 -4.13
CA MET A 78 9.15 -11.93 -2.69
C MET A 78 10.33 -12.84 -2.37
N ILE A 79 11.24 -12.36 -1.50
CA ILE A 79 12.48 -13.06 -1.14
C ILE A 79 12.32 -13.81 0.18
N PHE A 80 12.84 -15.03 0.21
CA PHE A 80 13.08 -15.80 1.44
C PHE A 80 14.57 -15.99 1.64
N GLU A 81 15.05 -15.72 2.86
CA GLU A 81 16.42 -16.00 3.25
C GLU A 81 16.63 -17.53 3.36
N LEU A 82 17.88 -17.97 3.19
CA LEU A 82 18.20 -19.40 3.15
C LEU A 82 17.84 -20.15 4.45
N ASP A 83 17.91 -19.45 5.58
CA ASP A 83 17.59 -19.99 6.91
C ASP A 83 16.10 -19.97 7.25
N GLN A 84 15.28 -19.28 6.46
CA GLN A 84 13.82 -19.27 6.62
C GLN A 84 13.14 -20.53 6.04
N LEU A 85 13.81 -21.23 5.13
CA LEU A 85 13.28 -22.41 4.45
C LEU A 85 14.07 -23.65 4.81
N THR A 86 13.36 -24.76 5.07
CA THR A 86 13.95 -26.03 5.46
C THR A 86 13.46 -27.17 4.53
N THR A 87 14.23 -28.27 4.46
CA THR A 87 13.82 -29.47 3.70
C THR A 87 12.77 -30.30 4.43
N GLU A 88 12.62 -30.08 5.74
CA GLU A 88 11.66 -30.78 6.60
C GLU A 88 10.79 -29.76 7.34
N PRO A 89 9.53 -30.10 7.66
CA PRO A 89 8.65 -29.20 8.40
C PRO A 89 9.18 -28.94 9.82
N THR A 90 9.21 -27.67 10.22
CA THR A 90 9.53 -27.25 11.57
C THR A 90 8.26 -26.80 12.29
N PHE A 91 7.97 -27.41 13.44
CA PHE A 91 6.79 -27.05 14.23
C PHE A 91 7.08 -25.83 15.10
N PHE A 92 6.61 -24.66 14.67
CA PHE A 92 6.40 -23.54 15.58
C PHE A 92 4.92 -23.57 16.04
N PRO A 93 4.61 -23.39 17.33
CA PRO A 93 3.23 -23.24 17.75
C PRO A 93 2.64 -21.99 17.09
N ALA A 94 1.76 -22.21 16.11
CA ALA A 94 1.03 -21.13 15.48
C ALA A 94 0.15 -20.43 16.52
N PRO A 95 0.15 -19.10 16.60
CA PRO A 95 -0.89 -18.39 17.33
C PRO A 95 -2.21 -18.62 16.60
N SER A 96 -3.11 -19.38 17.23
CA SER A 96 -4.46 -19.64 16.74
C SER A 96 -5.31 -18.38 16.86
N VAL A 97 -5.48 -17.66 15.77
CA VAL A 97 -6.48 -16.58 15.69
C VAL A 97 -7.23 -16.70 14.37
N SER A 98 -8.41 -17.30 14.46
CA SER A 98 -9.40 -17.26 13.39
C SER A 98 -10.01 -15.85 13.36
N HIS A 99 -9.71 -15.08 12.33
CA HIS A 99 -10.38 -13.80 12.07
C HIS A 99 -10.72 -13.68 10.59
N LYS A 100 -11.95 -13.36 10.28
CA LYS A 100 -12.43 -13.05 8.93
C LYS A 100 -12.21 -11.58 8.65
N GLY A 101 -11.33 -11.24 7.75
CA GLY A 101 -11.07 -9.86 7.33
C GLY A 101 -10.32 -9.82 6.00
N LYS A 102 -10.19 -8.68 5.36
CA LYS A 102 -10.08 -8.54 3.91
C LYS A 102 -9.06 -7.47 3.50
N SER A 103 -8.15 -7.76 2.74
CA SER A 103 -6.96 -7.36 2.01
C SER A 103 -5.91 -8.43 2.28
N VAL A 104 -4.99 -8.71 1.36
CA VAL A 104 -4.14 -9.87 1.55
C VAL A 104 -2.81 -9.47 2.17
N GLY A 105 -2.61 -9.82 3.43
CA GLY A 105 -1.37 -9.58 4.14
C GLY A 105 -1.14 -10.59 5.24
N ARG A 106 0.10 -10.67 5.71
CA ARG A 106 0.49 -11.51 6.83
C ARG A 106 -0.28 -11.18 8.10
N THR A 107 -0.50 -12.17 8.94
CA THR A 107 -1.04 -11.98 10.29
C THR A 107 0.05 -11.70 11.32
N GLY A 108 1.28 -12.10 11.04
CA GLY A 108 2.48 -11.89 11.85
C GLY A 108 3.51 -10.96 11.20
N GLY A 109 4.71 -10.85 11.78
CA GLY A 109 5.83 -10.10 11.21
C GLY A 109 5.59 -8.59 11.10
N ARG A 110 4.89 -7.98 12.06
CA ARG A 110 4.65 -6.53 12.10
C ARG A 110 5.86 -5.76 12.57
N TRP A 111 6.05 -4.56 12.05
CA TRP A 111 7.00 -3.60 12.57
C TRP A 111 6.47 -2.97 13.87
N PRO A 112 7.23 -3.06 14.98
CA PRO A 112 6.79 -2.50 16.26
C PRO A 112 6.51 -1.00 16.17
N ASN A 113 5.47 -0.53 16.86
CA ASN A 113 5.08 0.89 16.92
C ASN A 113 4.85 1.51 15.53
N ASN A 114 4.44 0.69 14.55
CA ASN A 114 4.24 1.09 13.15
C ASN A 114 5.50 1.72 12.54
N THR A 115 6.71 1.39 13.01
CA THR A 115 7.94 2.07 12.62
C THR A 115 8.88 1.13 11.89
N VAL A 116 9.16 1.43 10.63
CA VAL A 116 10.18 0.81 9.79
C VAL A 116 11.46 1.64 9.89
N TYR A 117 12.50 1.07 10.45
CA TYR A 117 13.81 1.69 10.39
C TYR A 117 14.47 1.35 9.06
N TYR A 118 15.18 2.31 8.45
CA TYR A 118 15.75 2.10 7.13
C TYR A 118 17.14 2.71 6.95
N VAL A 119 17.88 2.14 6.01
CA VAL A 119 19.14 2.68 5.45
C VAL A 119 19.03 2.63 3.94
N ILE A 120 19.55 3.64 3.26
CA ILE A 120 19.71 3.64 1.81
C ILE A 120 21.21 3.49 1.51
N SER A 121 21.56 2.48 0.70
CA SER A 121 22.93 2.27 0.25
C SER A 121 23.45 3.50 -0.49
N SER A 122 24.63 3.95 -0.16
CA SER A 122 25.30 5.04 -0.91
C SER A 122 25.56 4.71 -2.38
N SER A 123 25.60 3.42 -2.73
CA SER A 123 25.75 2.93 -4.10
C SER A 123 24.44 2.82 -4.87
N LEU A 124 23.26 3.04 -4.22
CA LEU A 124 21.98 2.99 -4.90
C LEU A 124 21.80 4.24 -5.79
N PRO A 125 21.69 4.08 -7.12
CA PRO A 125 21.42 5.21 -8.00
C PRO A 125 19.97 5.68 -7.85
N ASN A 126 19.70 6.97 -8.16
CA ASN A 126 18.38 7.56 -8.13
C ASN A 126 17.63 7.30 -6.80
N GLN A 127 18.23 7.70 -5.68
CA GLN A 127 17.64 7.52 -4.34
C GLN A 127 16.32 8.29 -4.15
N GLN A 128 16.04 9.31 -4.99
CA GLN A 128 14.83 10.13 -4.87
C GLN A 128 13.56 9.28 -4.90
N ARG A 129 13.50 8.23 -5.74
CA ARG A 129 12.37 7.28 -5.81
C ARG A 129 12.06 6.58 -4.47
N VAL A 130 13.09 6.39 -3.62
CA VAL A 130 12.92 5.82 -2.28
C VAL A 130 12.28 6.84 -1.35
N PHE A 131 12.75 8.08 -1.38
CA PHE A 131 12.16 9.17 -0.59
C PHE A 131 10.72 9.47 -1.02
N ASP A 132 10.43 9.45 -2.32
CA ASP A 132 9.08 9.63 -2.85
C ASP A 132 8.14 8.53 -2.37
N ALA A 133 8.59 7.27 -2.40
CA ALA A 133 7.83 6.12 -1.90
C ALA A 133 7.60 6.21 -0.38
N ILE A 134 8.62 6.52 0.41
CA ILE A 134 8.50 6.73 1.86
C ILE A 134 7.49 7.84 2.17
N ASN A 135 7.60 8.98 1.49
CA ASN A 135 6.67 10.10 1.67
C ASN A 135 5.24 9.71 1.31
N HIS A 136 5.06 8.94 0.21
CA HIS A 136 3.75 8.42 -0.16
C HIS A 136 3.14 7.56 0.95
N TRP A 137 3.89 6.58 1.48
CA TRP A 137 3.45 5.72 2.57
C TRP A 137 3.08 6.49 3.84
N GLN A 138 3.94 7.41 4.29
CA GLN A 138 3.71 8.20 5.50
C GLN A 138 2.54 9.17 5.36
N SER A 139 2.27 9.69 4.15
CA SER A 139 1.15 10.58 3.90
C SER A 139 -0.22 9.88 3.86
N LYS A 140 -0.24 8.55 3.66
CA LYS A 140 -1.45 7.76 3.44
C LYS A 140 -1.78 6.79 4.57
N THR A 141 -0.80 6.40 5.38
CA THR A 141 -0.93 5.35 6.39
C THR A 141 -0.30 5.77 7.72
N ALA A 142 -0.54 4.97 8.77
CA ALA A 142 0.11 5.16 10.07
C ALA A 142 1.54 4.57 10.13
N VAL A 143 2.04 3.98 9.04
CA VAL A 143 3.40 3.44 8.99
C VAL A 143 4.40 4.58 8.90
N LYS A 144 5.38 4.57 9.81
CA LYS A 144 6.44 5.56 9.90
C LYS A 144 7.76 4.99 9.40
N PHE A 145 8.53 5.81 8.71
CA PHE A 145 9.88 5.46 8.27
C PHE A 145 10.89 6.35 8.97
N VAL A 146 11.84 5.74 9.68
CA VAL A 146 12.86 6.45 10.45
C VAL A 146 14.24 5.98 10.02
N GLN A 147 15.12 6.92 9.69
CA GLN A 147 16.49 6.58 9.36
C GLN A 147 17.17 5.87 10.55
N ARG A 148 17.75 4.69 10.28
CA ARG A 148 18.37 3.84 11.29
C ARG A 148 19.58 4.52 11.91
N THR A 149 19.71 4.39 13.22
CA THR A 149 20.94 4.72 13.97
C THR A 149 21.62 3.47 14.50
N ASN A 150 20.95 2.67 15.35
CA ASN A 150 21.49 1.46 15.97
C ASN A 150 20.49 0.30 16.09
N GLN A 151 19.30 0.43 15.49
CA GLN A 151 18.26 -0.58 15.57
C GLN A 151 18.73 -1.87 14.87
N THR A 152 18.42 -3.01 15.49
CA THR A 152 18.79 -4.34 14.96
C THR A 152 18.01 -4.64 13.68
N ASP A 153 16.69 -4.43 13.71
CA ASP A 153 15.79 -4.73 12.60
C ASP A 153 15.60 -3.50 11.73
N PHE A 154 15.92 -3.61 10.45
CA PHE A 154 15.79 -2.49 9.52
C PHE A 154 15.72 -2.96 8.06
N VAL A 155 15.14 -2.13 7.22
CA VAL A 155 15.15 -2.26 5.76
C VAL A 155 16.41 -1.60 5.19
N PHE A 156 17.10 -2.30 4.31
CA PHE A 156 18.24 -1.79 3.56
C PHE A 156 17.89 -1.69 2.08
N PHE A 157 17.69 -0.46 1.58
CA PHE A 157 17.49 -0.22 0.16
C PHE A 157 18.83 -0.31 -0.56
N THR A 158 18.96 -1.28 -1.48
CA THR A 158 20.22 -1.62 -2.13
C THR A 158 20.06 -1.85 -3.63
N PRO A 159 21.09 -1.58 -4.47
CA PRO A 159 21.01 -1.93 -5.88
C PRO A 159 21.00 -3.45 -6.09
N GLY A 160 20.41 -3.92 -7.20
CA GLY A 160 20.41 -5.32 -7.60
C GLY A 160 19.87 -5.57 -9.00
N ALA A 161 19.55 -6.83 -9.31
CA ALA A 161 19.18 -7.27 -10.65
C ALA A 161 17.74 -6.93 -11.03
N GLY A 162 16.87 -6.71 -10.03
CA GLY A 162 15.46 -6.40 -10.21
C GLY A 162 14.88 -5.65 -9.03
N CYS A 163 13.55 -5.65 -8.89
CA CYS A 163 12.83 -5.12 -7.76
C CYS A 163 12.41 -6.31 -6.87
N SER A 164 12.69 -6.27 -5.59
CA SER A 164 12.29 -7.35 -4.67
C SER A 164 12.38 -6.97 -3.20
N SER A 165 11.63 -7.69 -2.36
CA SER A 165 11.61 -7.50 -0.91
C SER A 165 11.33 -8.80 -0.14
N ASN A 166 11.75 -8.86 1.12
CA ASN A 166 11.19 -9.83 2.07
C ASN A 166 9.77 -9.42 2.49
N VAL A 167 8.94 -10.38 2.94
CA VAL A 167 7.56 -10.09 3.33
C VAL A 167 7.41 -9.99 4.85
N GLY A 168 7.02 -8.80 5.33
CA GLY A 168 6.96 -8.45 6.74
C GLY A 168 8.34 -8.27 7.37
N ARG A 169 8.37 -7.98 8.68
CA ARG A 169 9.62 -7.91 9.44
C ARG A 169 10.14 -9.33 9.71
N ILE A 170 11.34 -9.64 9.23
CA ILE A 170 11.98 -10.96 9.40
C ILE A 170 13.00 -10.98 10.54
N GLY A 171 13.39 -9.81 11.07
CA GLY A 171 14.48 -9.65 12.05
C GLY A 171 15.82 -9.35 11.39
N GLY A 172 16.64 -8.56 12.05
CA GLY A 172 17.92 -8.12 11.49
C GLY A 172 17.79 -7.17 10.29
N GLN A 173 18.80 -7.17 9.45
CA GLN A 173 18.77 -6.49 8.16
C GLN A 173 17.93 -7.29 7.16
N GLN A 174 16.98 -6.63 6.49
CA GLN A 174 16.27 -7.17 5.33
C GLN A 174 16.38 -6.21 4.15
N ASN A 175 16.52 -6.76 2.95
CA ASN A 175 16.79 -5.95 1.78
C ASN A 175 15.52 -5.62 1.00
N ILE A 176 15.42 -4.36 0.54
CA ILE A 176 14.64 -4.00 -0.64
C ILE A 176 15.64 -3.76 -1.76
N THR A 177 15.62 -4.64 -2.76
CA THR A 177 16.53 -4.60 -3.89
C THR A 177 15.91 -3.80 -5.04
N LEU A 178 16.69 -2.90 -5.63
CA LEU A 178 16.18 -1.96 -6.62
C LEU A 178 17.15 -1.84 -7.82
N ALA A 179 16.80 -2.46 -8.94
CA ALA A 179 17.47 -2.21 -10.22
C ALA A 179 17.25 -0.77 -10.71
N SER A 180 17.98 -0.34 -11.72
CA SER A 180 17.85 1.02 -12.30
C SER A 180 16.44 1.30 -12.84
N GLY A 181 15.76 0.26 -13.36
CA GLY A 181 14.40 0.35 -13.91
C GLY A 181 13.28 0.38 -12.88
N CYS A 182 13.54 0.08 -11.59
CA CYS A 182 12.49 0.17 -10.55
C CYS A 182 12.05 1.63 -10.38
N THR A 183 10.79 1.91 -10.61
CA THR A 183 10.18 3.25 -10.46
C THR A 183 9.86 3.58 -8.99
N ALA A 184 9.39 4.78 -8.69
CA ALA A 184 8.85 5.09 -7.37
C ALA A 184 7.65 4.19 -7.02
N GLY A 185 6.80 3.85 -8.01
CA GLY A 185 5.69 2.91 -7.86
C GLY A 185 6.17 1.49 -7.50
N SER A 186 7.24 1.01 -8.16
CA SER A 186 7.87 -0.26 -7.78
C SER A 186 8.39 -0.22 -6.33
N VAL A 187 9.01 0.89 -5.91
CA VAL A 187 9.46 1.03 -4.51
C VAL A 187 8.29 1.04 -3.53
N ILE A 188 7.15 1.68 -3.88
CA ILE A 188 5.93 1.64 -3.06
C ILE A 188 5.43 0.19 -2.93
N HIS A 189 5.48 -0.61 -4.02
CA HIS A 189 5.12 -2.02 -4.04
C HIS A 189 6.04 -2.84 -3.11
N GLU A 190 7.37 -2.72 -3.26
CA GLU A 190 8.34 -3.45 -2.43
C GLU A 190 8.23 -3.10 -0.94
N ILE A 191 7.94 -1.84 -0.60
CA ILE A 191 7.60 -1.45 0.77
C ILE A 191 6.32 -2.18 1.22
N GLY A 192 5.34 -2.39 0.33
CA GLY A 192 4.14 -3.19 0.61
C GLY A 192 4.49 -4.59 1.12
N HIS A 193 5.41 -5.28 0.46
CA HIS A 193 5.95 -6.55 0.94
C HIS A 193 6.67 -6.39 2.29
N ALA A 194 7.57 -5.44 2.42
CA ALA A 194 8.34 -5.23 3.65
C ALA A 194 7.44 -4.97 4.88
N VAL A 195 6.25 -4.40 4.70
CA VAL A 195 5.28 -4.21 5.78
C VAL A 195 4.28 -5.36 5.91
N GLY A 196 4.35 -6.38 5.04
CA GLY A 196 3.64 -7.65 5.18
C GLY A 196 2.48 -7.88 4.22
N LEU A 197 2.37 -7.13 3.13
CA LEU A 197 1.38 -7.43 2.09
C LEU A 197 1.83 -8.58 1.20
N TRP A 198 0.90 -9.48 0.87
CA TRP A 198 1.01 -10.44 -0.22
C TRP A 198 0.53 -9.81 -1.53
N HIS A 199 0.79 -10.48 -2.65
CA HIS A 199 0.17 -10.09 -3.92
C HIS A 199 -1.35 -10.23 -3.87
N GLU A 200 -2.08 -9.28 -4.41
CA GLU A 200 -3.54 -9.22 -4.32
C GLU A 200 -4.22 -10.40 -5.05
N GLN A 201 -3.65 -10.93 -6.14
CA GLN A 201 -4.17 -12.12 -6.83
C GLN A 201 -4.00 -13.42 -6.04
N SER A 202 -3.19 -13.41 -4.96
CA SER A 202 -3.00 -14.60 -4.09
C SER A 202 -4.05 -14.72 -2.98
N ARG A 203 -5.03 -13.84 -2.91
CA ARG A 203 -6.17 -13.92 -1.97
C ARG A 203 -6.85 -15.28 -2.03
N ALA A 204 -7.30 -15.78 -0.88
CA ALA A 204 -8.02 -17.06 -0.82
C ALA A 204 -9.37 -17.03 -1.56
N ASP A 205 -10.02 -15.87 -1.63
CA ASP A 205 -11.32 -15.66 -2.29
C ASP A 205 -11.24 -15.13 -3.73
N ARG A 206 -10.04 -15.00 -4.30
CA ARG A 206 -9.79 -14.36 -5.59
C ARG A 206 -10.60 -14.95 -6.74
N ASP A 207 -10.89 -16.25 -6.71
CA ASP A 207 -11.63 -16.93 -7.76
C ASP A 207 -13.10 -16.46 -7.88
N ASN A 208 -13.57 -15.67 -6.93
CA ASN A 208 -14.84 -14.93 -7.06
C ASN A 208 -14.74 -13.71 -7.99
N PHE A 209 -13.54 -13.17 -8.22
CA PHE A 209 -13.29 -11.88 -8.89
C PHE A 209 -12.51 -12.02 -10.18
N ILE A 210 -11.57 -12.97 -10.23
CA ILE A 210 -10.67 -13.20 -11.37
C ILE A 210 -10.71 -14.65 -11.84
N THR A 211 -10.26 -14.86 -13.08
CA THR A 211 -9.96 -16.17 -13.66
C THR A 211 -8.47 -16.21 -13.97
N VAL A 212 -7.75 -17.21 -13.46
CA VAL A 212 -6.36 -17.48 -13.81
C VAL A 212 -6.32 -18.50 -14.94
N ASN A 213 -5.71 -18.13 -16.05
CA ASN A 213 -5.52 -18.96 -17.23
C ASN A 213 -4.17 -19.66 -17.16
N PHE A 214 -4.08 -20.73 -16.38
CA PHE A 214 -2.84 -21.50 -16.19
C PHE A 214 -2.20 -21.96 -17.51
N GLY A 215 -3.00 -22.24 -18.53
CA GLY A 215 -2.52 -22.60 -19.87
C GLY A 215 -1.72 -21.51 -20.59
N ASN A 216 -1.80 -20.26 -20.16
CA ASN A 216 -1.06 -19.14 -20.72
C ASN A 216 0.19 -18.80 -19.91
N ILE A 217 0.37 -19.38 -18.72
CA ILE A 217 1.51 -19.12 -17.83
C ILE A 217 2.76 -19.84 -18.37
N GLU A 218 3.91 -19.22 -18.20
CA GLU A 218 5.21 -19.86 -18.44
C GLU A 218 5.33 -21.16 -17.65
N ALA A 219 5.81 -22.22 -18.32
CA ALA A 219 5.92 -23.54 -17.69
C ALA A 219 6.86 -23.49 -16.47
N GLY A 220 6.40 -24.00 -15.34
CA GLY A 220 7.13 -23.99 -14.08
C GLY A 220 6.94 -22.72 -13.25
N ARG A 221 6.12 -21.75 -13.73
CA ARG A 221 5.81 -20.51 -13.01
C ARG A 221 4.39 -20.49 -12.44
N GLU A 222 3.63 -21.56 -12.57
CA GLU A 222 2.23 -21.68 -12.15
C GLU A 222 2.04 -21.46 -10.66
N PHE A 223 3.04 -21.82 -9.83
CA PHE A 223 2.99 -21.65 -8.38
C PHE A 223 2.92 -20.17 -7.94
N ASN A 224 3.38 -19.19 -8.76
CA ASN A 224 3.27 -17.76 -8.49
C ASN A 224 1.81 -17.27 -8.52
N PHE A 225 0.90 -18.10 -9.03
CA PHE A 225 -0.53 -17.83 -9.10
C PHE A 225 -1.35 -18.62 -8.07
N TYR A 226 -0.73 -19.38 -7.18
CA TYR A 226 -1.46 -20.04 -6.10
C TYR A 226 -1.92 -19.02 -5.05
N THR A 227 -3.04 -19.31 -4.40
CA THR A 227 -3.48 -18.48 -3.28
C THR A 227 -2.53 -18.66 -2.10
N TYR A 228 -2.45 -17.65 -1.22
CA TYR A 228 -1.63 -17.77 -0.02
C TYR A 228 -2.05 -18.99 0.84
N GLY A 229 -3.35 -19.31 0.85
CA GLY A 229 -3.86 -20.51 1.53
C GLY A 229 -3.42 -21.81 0.88
N GLN A 230 -3.36 -21.90 -0.47
CA GLN A 230 -2.82 -23.05 -1.19
C GLN A 230 -1.32 -23.24 -0.94
N GLN A 231 -0.62 -22.15 -0.72
CA GLN A 231 0.80 -22.16 -0.34
C GLN A 231 0.99 -22.24 1.19
N GLY A 232 -0.10 -22.37 1.97
CA GLY A 232 -0.10 -22.47 3.42
C GLY A 232 0.53 -21.29 4.15
N GLN A 233 0.65 -20.16 3.49
CA GLN A 233 1.16 -18.94 4.10
C GLN A 233 0.17 -18.36 5.10
N ASP A 234 0.68 -17.71 6.15
CA ASP A 234 -0.15 -16.92 7.04
C ASP A 234 -0.71 -15.73 6.28
N GLY A 235 -2.01 -15.62 6.23
CA GLY A 235 -2.65 -14.54 5.49
C GLY A 235 -4.07 -14.27 5.96
N ARG A 236 -4.52 -13.07 5.67
CA ARG A 236 -5.86 -12.61 5.94
C ARG A 236 -6.24 -11.58 4.89
N GLU A 237 -7.48 -11.63 4.43
CA GLU A 237 -8.04 -10.58 3.59
C GLU A 237 -8.51 -9.41 4.46
N TYR A 238 -7.98 -8.20 4.19
CA TYR A 238 -8.32 -6.95 4.89
C TYR A 238 -9.34 -6.08 4.13
N THR A 239 -9.72 -6.43 2.89
CA THR A 239 -10.79 -5.80 2.09
C THR A 239 -11.88 -6.80 1.69
N SER A 240 -13.11 -6.32 1.42
CA SER A 240 -14.26 -7.23 1.14
C SER A 240 -14.24 -7.85 -0.24
N THR A 241 -13.48 -7.29 -1.16
CA THR A 241 -13.38 -7.70 -2.55
C THR A 241 -11.94 -7.58 -3.01
N LEU A 242 -11.56 -8.31 -4.04
CA LEU A 242 -10.28 -8.09 -4.71
C LEU A 242 -10.24 -6.66 -5.26
N ASP A 243 -9.15 -5.96 -4.97
CA ASP A 243 -8.95 -4.58 -5.41
C ASP A 243 -8.14 -4.52 -6.71
N PHE A 244 -8.83 -4.25 -7.82
CA PHE A 244 -8.18 -4.10 -9.13
C PHE A 244 -7.26 -2.88 -9.24
N ASN A 245 -7.30 -1.96 -8.26
CA ASN A 245 -6.41 -0.82 -8.18
C ASN A 245 -5.28 -1.02 -7.15
N SER A 246 -5.21 -2.19 -6.50
CA SER A 246 -4.12 -2.49 -5.57
C SER A 246 -2.77 -2.40 -6.26
N ILE A 247 -1.81 -1.74 -5.60
CA ILE A 247 -0.42 -1.71 -6.07
C ILE A 247 0.23 -3.10 -6.02
N MET A 248 -0.35 -4.03 -5.22
CA MET A 248 0.12 -5.40 -5.06
C MET A 248 -0.47 -6.37 -6.08
N LEU A 249 -1.31 -5.91 -7.03
CA LEU A 249 -1.91 -6.77 -8.03
C LEU A 249 -0.97 -6.94 -9.24
N TYR A 250 -0.84 -8.18 -9.73
CA TYR A 250 -0.16 -8.47 -11.00
C TYR A 250 -0.87 -7.83 -12.18
N SER A 251 -0.15 -7.60 -13.27
CA SER A 251 -0.77 -7.28 -14.56
C SER A 251 -1.56 -8.47 -15.10
N SER A 252 -2.51 -8.20 -15.99
CA SER A 252 -3.26 -9.27 -16.68
C SER A 252 -2.35 -10.20 -17.48
N TYR A 253 -1.12 -9.82 -17.77
CA TYR A 253 -0.18 -10.57 -18.61
C TYR A 253 1.06 -11.09 -17.87
N ALA A 254 1.06 -11.01 -16.53
CA ALA A 254 2.16 -11.49 -15.71
C ALA A 254 2.53 -12.93 -16.06
N PHE A 255 3.82 -13.19 -16.26
CA PHE A 255 4.36 -14.52 -16.62
C PHE A 255 3.69 -15.17 -17.86
N SER A 256 3.24 -14.39 -18.82
CA SER A 256 2.60 -14.93 -20.02
C SER A 256 3.63 -15.52 -20.98
N ARG A 257 3.48 -16.82 -21.31
CA ARG A 257 4.35 -17.54 -22.27
C ARG A 257 4.04 -17.25 -23.74
N ASN A 258 2.85 -16.72 -24.03
CA ASN A 258 2.33 -16.62 -25.40
C ASN A 258 1.71 -15.25 -25.74
N GLY A 259 1.91 -14.25 -24.87
CA GLY A 259 1.33 -12.92 -25.02
C GLY A 259 -0.18 -12.85 -24.78
N GLN A 260 -0.80 -13.96 -24.31
CA GLN A 260 -2.21 -13.97 -23.93
C GLN A 260 -2.36 -13.73 -22.43
N PRO A 261 -3.48 -13.14 -21.97
CA PRO A 261 -3.67 -12.83 -20.57
C PRO A 261 -3.67 -14.09 -19.69
N THR A 262 -2.91 -14.01 -18.61
CA THR A 262 -2.84 -15.02 -17.55
C THR A 262 -3.88 -14.78 -16.47
N ILE A 263 -4.32 -13.51 -16.28
CA ILE A 263 -5.39 -13.14 -15.35
C ILE A 263 -6.44 -12.30 -16.08
N LEU A 264 -7.70 -12.66 -15.90
CA LEU A 264 -8.85 -11.91 -16.40
C LEU A 264 -9.82 -11.60 -15.28
N ARG A 265 -10.54 -10.49 -15.39
CA ARG A 265 -11.76 -10.27 -14.58
C ARG A 265 -12.78 -11.37 -14.88
N LYS A 266 -13.75 -11.60 -13.99
CA LYS A 266 -14.81 -12.60 -14.22
C LYS A 266 -15.67 -12.31 -15.46
N ASN A 267 -15.73 -11.08 -15.91
CA ASN A 267 -16.42 -10.72 -17.17
C ASN A 267 -15.57 -10.95 -18.43
N GLY A 268 -14.37 -11.52 -18.30
CA GLY A 268 -13.47 -11.85 -19.41
C GLY A 268 -12.59 -10.70 -19.88
N THR A 269 -12.63 -9.51 -19.24
CA THR A 269 -11.78 -8.36 -19.61
C THR A 269 -10.45 -8.36 -18.88
N THR A 270 -9.45 -7.76 -19.50
CA THR A 270 -8.16 -7.44 -18.90
C THR A 270 -8.23 -6.19 -18.01
N TYR A 271 -7.15 -5.88 -17.33
CA TYR A 271 -6.95 -4.66 -16.55
C TYR A 271 -5.46 -4.29 -16.56
N THR A 272 -5.18 -3.02 -16.31
CA THR A 272 -3.84 -2.47 -16.15
C THR A 272 -3.44 -2.52 -14.68
N ALA A 273 -2.21 -2.98 -14.39
CA ALA A 273 -1.68 -2.97 -13.03
C ALA A 273 -1.40 -1.54 -12.56
N ASN A 274 -1.80 -1.21 -11.34
CA ASN A 274 -1.47 0.08 -10.74
C ASN A 274 -0.01 0.10 -10.27
N ARG A 275 0.74 1.11 -10.70
CA ARG A 275 2.10 1.41 -10.24
C ARG A 275 2.28 2.90 -9.91
N SER A 276 1.17 3.60 -9.65
CA SER A 276 1.18 5.03 -9.32
C SER A 276 1.12 5.29 -7.80
N GLY A 277 0.67 4.33 -7.01
CA GLY A 277 0.60 4.46 -5.55
C GLY A 277 -0.41 3.54 -4.89
N LEU A 278 -0.51 3.63 -3.56
CA LEU A 278 -1.45 2.86 -2.77
C LEU A 278 -2.90 3.20 -3.15
N SER A 279 -3.70 2.17 -3.38
CA SER A 279 -5.14 2.27 -3.54
C SER A 279 -5.86 2.55 -2.22
N SER A 280 -7.15 2.83 -2.28
CA SER A 280 -7.97 2.91 -1.06
C SER A 280 -8.08 1.56 -0.34
N GLY A 281 -8.04 0.44 -1.09
CA GLY A 281 -8.02 -0.91 -0.53
C GLY A 281 -6.71 -1.19 0.20
N ASP A 282 -5.56 -0.88 -0.41
CA ASP A 282 -4.24 -1.01 0.21
C ASP A 282 -4.18 -0.21 1.52
N ILE A 283 -4.60 1.07 1.49
CA ILE A 283 -4.61 1.95 2.67
C ILE A 283 -5.50 1.37 3.77
N THR A 284 -6.68 0.86 3.41
CA THR A 284 -7.59 0.23 4.38
C THR A 284 -6.95 -0.99 5.03
N GLY A 285 -6.36 -1.88 4.24
CA GLY A 285 -5.67 -3.07 4.74
C GLY A 285 -4.50 -2.74 5.65
N ILE A 286 -3.66 -1.80 5.24
CA ILE A 286 -2.53 -1.34 6.04
C ILE A 286 -2.98 -0.70 7.35
N ASN A 287 -4.03 0.10 7.36
CA ASN A 287 -4.54 0.72 8.60
C ASN A 287 -5.14 -0.32 9.58
N GLU A 288 -5.64 -1.47 9.08
CA GLU A 288 -5.98 -2.59 9.97
C GLU A 288 -4.74 -3.35 10.46
N MET A 289 -3.72 -3.49 9.61
CA MET A 289 -2.46 -4.13 9.98
C MET A 289 -1.64 -3.29 10.95
N TYR A 290 -1.65 -1.99 10.77
CA TYR A 290 -0.90 -0.96 11.51
C TYR A 290 -1.85 0.15 11.94
N PRO A 291 -2.71 -0.11 12.94
CA PRO A 291 -3.62 0.93 13.41
C PRO A 291 -2.83 2.12 13.94
N ASP A 292 -3.33 3.31 13.68
CA ASP A 292 -2.74 4.52 14.24
C ASP A 292 -2.88 4.52 15.76
N THR A 293 -1.80 4.15 16.45
CA THR A 293 -1.77 4.09 17.92
C THR A 293 -1.65 5.48 18.54
N THR A 294 -1.37 6.52 17.76
CA THR A 294 -1.42 7.89 18.28
C THR A 294 -2.85 8.33 18.55
N THR A 295 -3.83 7.68 17.88
CA THR A 295 -5.26 7.84 18.15
C THR A 295 -5.77 6.87 19.24
N THR A 296 -5.00 5.86 19.64
CA THR A 296 -5.42 4.89 20.69
C THR A 296 -5.41 5.45 22.12
N GLY A 297 -4.95 6.69 22.33
CA GLY A 297 -5.12 7.42 23.59
C GLY A 297 -6.45 8.16 23.68
N THR A 298 -7.19 8.31 22.59
CA THR A 298 -8.48 8.99 22.61
C THR A 298 -9.58 7.93 22.68
N THR A 299 -10.13 7.78 23.87
CA THR A 299 -11.37 7.03 24.09
C THR A 299 -12.54 7.90 23.65
N TYR A 300 -13.42 7.37 22.84
CA TYR A 300 -14.60 8.09 22.36
C TYR A 300 -15.84 7.61 23.10
N ASP A 301 -16.71 8.54 23.47
CA ASP A 301 -18.06 8.18 23.89
C ASP A 301 -18.85 7.69 22.68
N CYS A 302 -19.11 6.40 22.65
CA CYS A 302 -19.84 5.76 21.56
C CYS A 302 -21.29 5.42 21.94
N ASN A 303 -21.81 5.90 23.08
CA ASN A 303 -23.13 5.51 23.59
C ASN A 303 -24.28 5.77 22.59
N ASN A 304 -24.14 6.79 21.74
CA ASN A 304 -25.17 7.15 20.75
C ASN A 304 -24.73 6.81 19.32
N VAL A 305 -23.64 6.09 19.13
CA VAL A 305 -23.17 5.67 17.80
C VAL A 305 -23.72 4.28 17.50
N PRO A 306 -24.51 4.11 16.41
CA PRO A 306 -25.12 2.82 16.09
C PRO A 306 -24.07 1.76 15.79
N ALA A 307 -24.39 0.51 16.17
CA ALA A 307 -23.53 -0.63 15.88
C ALA A 307 -23.65 -1.04 14.40
N TRP A 308 -22.56 -1.51 13.84
CA TRP A 308 -22.57 -2.10 12.50
C TRP A 308 -23.54 -3.29 12.42
N GLY A 309 -24.28 -3.36 11.32
CA GLY A 309 -25.30 -4.39 11.10
C GLY A 309 -26.69 -4.02 11.64
N SER A 310 -26.83 -2.91 12.37
CA SER A 310 -28.13 -2.45 12.87
C SER A 310 -29.01 -1.81 11.80
N ARG A 311 -28.40 -1.23 10.75
CA ARG A 311 -29.04 -0.58 9.61
C ARG A 311 -28.04 -0.36 8.47
N THR A 312 -28.49 0.21 7.34
CA THR A 312 -27.63 0.77 6.29
C THR A 312 -27.03 2.10 6.76
N PHE A 313 -25.80 2.38 6.36
CA PHE A 313 -25.05 3.59 6.68
C PHE A 313 -24.64 4.34 5.42
N SER A 314 -24.64 5.66 5.50
CA SER A 314 -24.20 6.55 4.43
C SER A 314 -22.75 7.00 4.64
N LYS A 315 -22.09 7.47 3.58
CA LYS A 315 -20.76 8.07 3.67
C LYS A 315 -20.72 9.21 4.68
N GLY A 316 -19.70 9.22 5.51
CA GLY A 316 -19.47 10.21 6.58
C GLY A 316 -20.10 9.87 7.91
N GLU A 317 -21.04 8.91 7.98
CA GLU A 317 -21.64 8.49 9.24
C GLU A 317 -20.65 7.74 10.14
N LEU A 318 -20.88 7.85 11.45
CA LEU A 318 -20.15 7.09 12.46
C LEU A 318 -20.84 5.75 12.73
N VAL A 319 -20.04 4.73 12.99
CA VAL A 319 -20.52 3.37 13.33
C VAL A 319 -19.56 2.74 14.34
N THR A 320 -20.12 1.94 15.24
CA THR A 320 -19.30 1.13 16.15
C THR A 320 -19.24 -0.31 15.70
N TYR A 321 -18.08 -0.93 15.84
CA TYR A 321 -17.87 -2.35 15.58
C TYR A 321 -16.77 -2.90 16.49
N GLN A 322 -17.10 -3.97 17.24
CA GLN A 322 -16.16 -4.62 18.16
C GLN A 322 -15.47 -3.64 19.15
N GLY A 323 -16.23 -2.71 19.73
CA GLY A 323 -15.70 -1.72 20.69
C GLY A 323 -14.83 -0.63 20.08
N LYS A 324 -14.86 -0.46 18.76
CA LYS A 324 -14.12 0.57 18.03
C LYS A 324 -15.08 1.48 17.27
N LEU A 325 -14.67 2.74 17.12
CA LEU A 325 -15.38 3.77 16.37
C LEU A 325 -14.79 3.90 14.97
N TYR A 326 -15.67 3.97 13.98
CA TYR A 326 -15.31 4.14 12.57
C TYR A 326 -16.16 5.23 11.91
N ARG A 327 -15.65 5.79 10.81
CA ARG A 327 -16.40 6.66 9.89
C ARG A 327 -16.56 5.95 8.55
N ILE A 328 -17.76 5.91 8.02
CA ILE A 328 -18.02 5.34 6.68
C ILE A 328 -17.38 6.26 5.63
N ALA A 329 -16.43 5.74 4.89
CA ALA A 329 -15.74 6.47 3.82
C ALA A 329 -16.51 6.36 2.49
N ASP A 330 -16.84 5.12 2.10
CA ASP A 330 -17.73 4.77 0.98
C ASP A 330 -18.50 3.50 1.35
N PRO A 331 -19.58 3.12 0.66
CA PRO A 331 -20.29 1.88 0.95
C PRO A 331 -19.31 0.68 0.96
N GLY A 332 -19.13 0.08 2.13
CA GLY A 332 -18.19 -1.02 2.36
C GLY A 332 -16.81 -0.62 2.88
N TYR A 333 -16.45 0.68 2.94
CA TYR A 333 -15.16 1.17 3.44
C TYR A 333 -15.34 2.00 4.71
N TRP A 334 -14.51 1.75 5.72
CA TRP A 334 -14.57 2.40 7.03
C TRP A 334 -13.21 2.91 7.45
N ASN A 335 -13.15 4.16 7.86
CA ASN A 335 -11.96 4.74 8.48
C ASN A 335 -12.03 4.55 9.98
N TYR A 336 -11.05 3.86 10.55
CA TYR A 336 -10.90 3.74 11.99
C TYR A 336 -10.65 5.11 12.63
N ILE A 337 -11.33 5.42 13.74
CA ILE A 337 -11.21 6.67 14.49
C ILE A 337 -10.56 6.43 15.85
N GLY A 338 -10.98 5.39 16.58
CA GLY A 338 -10.44 5.09 17.90
C GLY A 338 -11.21 4.02 18.63
N VAL A 339 -10.95 3.87 19.93
CA VAL A 339 -11.59 2.87 20.80
C VAL A 339 -12.79 3.48 21.50
N CYS A 340 -13.91 2.75 21.56
CA CYS A 340 -15.06 3.10 22.38
C CYS A 340 -14.77 2.76 23.85
N GLY A 341 -15.06 3.68 24.75
CA GLY A 341 -14.95 3.46 26.18
C GLY A 341 -15.56 4.61 26.97
N ALA A 342 -15.64 4.47 28.26
CA ALA A 342 -16.01 5.58 29.12
C ALA A 342 -14.91 6.66 28.98
N VAL A 343 -15.22 7.79 28.37
CA VAL A 343 -14.39 8.99 28.45
C VAL A 343 -14.45 9.42 29.90
N THR A 344 -13.38 9.30 30.64
CA THR A 344 -13.23 10.09 31.84
C THR A 344 -13.27 11.53 31.38
N PRO A 345 -14.24 12.35 31.84
CA PRO A 345 -14.29 13.73 31.46
C PRO A 345 -12.92 14.36 31.73
N VAL A 346 -12.29 14.93 30.70
CA VAL A 346 -11.08 15.70 30.93
C VAL A 346 -11.50 16.91 31.74
N ASP A 347 -11.01 17.01 32.96
CA ASP A 347 -11.21 18.23 33.74
C ASP A 347 -10.54 19.39 33.00
N ILE A 348 -11.38 20.13 32.25
CA ILE A 348 -10.94 21.28 31.45
C ILE A 348 -10.33 22.38 32.31
N CYS A 349 -10.49 22.26 33.61
CA CYS A 349 -10.01 23.19 34.64
C CYS A 349 -8.71 22.73 35.30
N ALA A 350 -8.22 21.54 35.01
CA ALA A 350 -7.01 21.00 35.64
C ALA A 350 -5.82 21.93 35.43
N GLY A 351 -5.23 22.41 36.54
CA GLY A 351 -4.09 23.34 36.51
C GLY A 351 -4.42 24.80 36.17
N VAL A 352 -5.69 25.14 35.97
CA VAL A 352 -6.12 26.52 35.75
C VAL A 352 -6.35 27.24 37.10
N PRO A 353 -5.71 28.39 37.36
CA PRO A 353 -5.84 29.10 38.63
C PRO A 353 -7.26 29.63 38.85
N GLU A 354 -7.65 29.71 40.09
CA GLU A 354 -8.92 30.35 40.46
C GLU A 354 -8.87 31.85 40.23
N PHE A 355 -10.00 32.43 39.80
CA PHE A 355 -10.12 33.88 39.56
C PHE A 355 -9.82 34.66 40.82
N ASN A 356 -8.93 35.60 40.73
CA ASN A 356 -8.56 36.52 41.79
C ASN A 356 -8.88 37.97 41.37
N ARG A 357 -9.82 38.64 42.06
CA ARG A 357 -10.25 39.99 41.74
C ARG A 357 -9.15 41.05 41.86
N TYR A 358 -8.06 40.74 42.53
CA TYR A 358 -6.93 41.67 42.72
C TYR A 358 -5.80 41.43 41.69
N ARG A 359 -5.97 40.50 40.77
CA ARG A 359 -5.01 40.19 39.72
C ARG A 359 -5.47 40.79 38.40
N TYR A 360 -4.53 41.36 37.64
CA TYR A 360 -4.76 41.75 36.26
C TYR A 360 -4.66 40.53 35.34
N TYR A 361 -5.54 40.47 34.33
CA TYR A 361 -5.58 39.36 33.35
C TYR A 361 -5.53 39.92 31.94
N ASN A 362 -4.65 39.36 31.11
CA ASN A 362 -4.53 39.69 29.69
C ASN A 362 -5.58 38.86 28.88
N SER A 363 -5.89 39.35 27.67
CA SER A 363 -6.69 38.59 26.71
C SER A 363 -6.00 37.26 26.41
N GLY A 364 -6.75 36.16 26.55
CA GLY A 364 -6.26 34.77 26.42
C GLY A 364 -6.03 34.07 27.76
N ASP A 365 -5.84 34.80 28.88
CA ASP A 365 -5.67 34.17 30.20
C ASP A 365 -6.91 33.36 30.59
N LYS A 366 -6.71 32.20 31.20
CA LYS A 366 -7.77 31.33 31.69
C LYS A 366 -7.81 31.35 33.23
N VAL A 367 -9.03 31.28 33.76
CA VAL A 367 -9.28 31.18 35.21
C VAL A 367 -10.49 30.28 35.46
N THR A 368 -10.54 29.67 36.63
CA THR A 368 -11.76 29.03 37.14
C THR A 368 -12.48 30.01 38.07
N TYR A 369 -13.80 29.98 38.01
CA TYR A 369 -14.65 30.71 38.96
C TYR A 369 -15.97 29.98 39.19
N GLN A 370 -16.25 29.65 40.44
CA GLN A 370 -17.45 28.90 40.86
C GLN A 370 -17.65 27.62 40.01
N GLY A 371 -16.58 26.83 39.83
CA GLY A 371 -16.64 25.56 39.09
C GLY A 371 -16.81 25.71 37.58
N THR A 372 -16.54 26.87 37.00
CA THR A 372 -16.62 27.16 35.56
C THR A 372 -15.33 27.72 35.08
N LEU A 373 -14.89 27.26 33.89
CA LEU A 373 -13.71 27.78 33.18
C LEU A 373 -14.06 29.01 32.35
N TYR A 374 -13.30 30.06 32.52
CA TYR A 374 -13.43 31.31 31.75
C TYR A 374 -12.13 31.69 31.09
N GLN A 375 -12.22 32.34 29.92
CA GLN A 375 -11.10 32.93 29.22
C GLN A 375 -11.30 34.46 29.11
N ARG A 376 -10.28 35.24 29.46
CA ARG A 376 -10.28 36.68 29.31
C ARG A 376 -10.30 37.08 27.84
N THR A 377 -11.18 38.00 27.48
CA THR A 377 -11.23 38.67 26.17
C THR A 377 -10.90 40.15 26.33
N ASN A 378 -10.78 40.88 25.24
CA ASN A 378 -10.54 42.33 25.28
C ASN A 378 -11.68 43.13 25.93
N THR A 379 -12.90 42.56 25.96
CA THR A 379 -14.12 43.25 26.43
C THR A 379 -14.80 42.55 27.61
N GLY A 380 -14.32 41.37 28.06
CA GLY A 380 -14.97 40.62 29.14
C GLY A 380 -14.39 39.22 29.34
N TRP A 381 -15.25 38.28 29.72
CA TRP A 381 -14.91 36.87 29.97
C TRP A 381 -15.79 35.96 29.14
N ASN A 382 -15.19 35.01 28.44
CA ASN A 382 -15.88 33.93 27.72
C ASN A 382 -16.01 32.75 28.64
N ASN A 383 -17.23 32.18 28.79
CA ASN A 383 -17.48 30.94 29.46
C ASN A 383 -17.07 29.78 28.52
N LEU A 384 -16.15 28.91 28.99
CA LEU A 384 -15.64 27.75 28.23
C LEU A 384 -16.21 26.41 28.72
N GLY A 385 -17.06 26.39 29.75
CA GLY A 385 -17.69 25.21 30.27
C GLY A 385 -17.46 24.97 31.77
N SER A 386 -18.20 24.01 32.32
CA SER A 386 -18.09 23.62 33.74
C SER A 386 -16.84 22.78 33.98
N CYS A 387 -16.16 23.00 35.10
CA CYS A 387 -15.19 22.08 35.67
C CYS A 387 -15.90 20.80 36.11
N ASN A 388 -15.32 19.64 35.86
CA ASN A 388 -15.84 18.34 36.32
C ASN A 388 -15.26 18.00 37.67
#